data_70997d4b36221c5a9a43256a38f6a001
#
_entry.id   70997d4b36221c5a9a43256a38f6a001
#
_cell.length_a   1.000
_cell.length_b   1.000
_cell.length_c   1.000
_cell.angle_alpha   90.00
_cell.angle_beta   90.00
_cell.angle_gamma   90.00
#
_symmetry.space_group_name_H-M   'P 1'
#
loop_
_entity.id
_entity.type
_entity.pdbx_description
1 polymer ?
#
loop_
_entity_poly.entity_id
_entity_poly.type
_entity_poly.pdbx_seq_one_letter_code
_entity_poly.pdbx_strand_id
1 'polypeptide(L)'
;MKIQQNISLMEKLTILSDAAKYDVACTSSGVDRGGDGIGLGNSISCGICHTFSADGRCVSLLKILFTNECIFNCSYCQNNCNSDVRRAAFTPEEVCELTMEFYRRNYIEGLFLSSGIMVSPNYTMELLYQTLYKLRTAHHFNGYIHVKAIPGADPLLIEKTGFLADRMSINLELPTADSLKKLAPCKSRNTILKPMRMVQNGITENKNEVALYRHAPKFVPAGQSTQMIIGATPENDYQIVSIAENLYQKFDLKRVFYSAFVNVTHNSNLPALPGGPPLLREHRLYQADWLLRYYKFKADELLSPERPDFNIFLDPKCDWAIRHLEYFPVEINRADYDMLLRVPGIGYKSASRIVKARRHSTLDFANLKKIGVVLKRALYFITCSGRMMYRTKLEEDYICRNLMGDKTQIPREIRESGYKQLSLFDTQLSTEGLLLS
;
A
#
# COMPACT_ATOMS: atom_id res chain seq x y z
N MET A 1 11.55 1.13 -33.59
CA MET A 1 10.68 0.13 -32.94
C MET A 1 11.07 -1.25 -33.47
N LYS A 2 11.84 -2.03 -32.71
CA LYS A 2 12.22 -3.40 -33.12
C LYS A 2 11.20 -4.37 -32.52
N ILE A 3 10.22 -4.77 -33.30
CA ILE A 3 9.34 -5.89 -32.98
C ILE A 3 10.19 -7.14 -33.15
N GLN A 4 10.61 -7.78 -32.08
CA GLN A 4 11.14 -9.14 -32.13
C GLN A 4 9.96 -10.09 -32.38
N GLN A 5 9.76 -10.48 -33.63
CA GLN A 5 8.92 -11.61 -34.01
C GLN A 5 9.56 -12.89 -33.43
N ASN A 6 8.76 -13.70 -32.72
CA ASN A 6 9.10 -14.98 -32.08
C ASN A 6 9.83 -14.93 -30.72
N ILE A 7 9.24 -14.24 -29.75
CA ILE A 7 9.63 -14.41 -28.35
C ILE A 7 8.82 -15.58 -27.78
N SER A 8 9.50 -16.55 -27.15
CA SER A 8 8.82 -17.68 -26.50
C SER A 8 7.93 -17.22 -25.32
N LEU A 9 6.90 -18.01 -24.99
CA LEU A 9 5.98 -17.71 -23.88
C LEU A 9 6.73 -17.49 -22.56
N MET A 10 7.78 -18.29 -22.31
CA MET A 10 8.61 -18.17 -21.10
C MET A 10 9.46 -16.89 -21.09
N GLU A 11 9.97 -16.44 -22.23
CA GLU A 11 10.67 -15.16 -22.32
C GLU A 11 9.72 -13.98 -22.11
N LYS A 12 8.50 -14.03 -22.69
CA LYS A 12 7.43 -13.04 -22.42
C LYS A 12 7.14 -12.97 -20.91
N LEU A 13 6.96 -14.13 -20.28
CA LEU A 13 6.70 -14.22 -18.84
C LEU A 13 7.84 -13.56 -18.03
N THR A 14 9.08 -13.83 -18.36
CA THR A 14 10.23 -13.21 -17.68
C THR A 14 10.23 -11.69 -17.83
N ILE A 15 10.06 -11.17 -19.05
CA ILE A 15 10.04 -9.72 -19.32
C ILE A 15 8.87 -9.04 -18.61
N LEU A 16 7.68 -9.60 -18.69
CA LEU A 16 6.45 -8.97 -18.22
C LEU A 16 6.21 -9.15 -16.72
N SER A 17 6.73 -10.20 -16.10
CA SER A 17 6.74 -10.32 -14.65
C SER A 17 7.78 -9.38 -14.02
N ASP A 18 8.93 -9.22 -14.65
CA ASP A 18 9.97 -8.28 -14.23
C ASP A 18 9.50 -6.83 -14.31
N ALA A 19 8.85 -6.46 -15.41
CA ALA A 19 8.22 -5.16 -15.58
C ALA A 19 7.10 -4.88 -14.55
N ALA A 20 6.43 -5.92 -14.04
CA ALA A 20 5.40 -5.82 -13.03
C ALA A 20 5.93 -5.58 -11.60
N LYS A 21 7.22 -5.70 -11.34
CA LYS A 21 7.81 -5.51 -9.99
C LYS A 21 7.50 -4.14 -9.38
N TYR A 22 7.51 -3.10 -10.22
CA TYR A 22 7.27 -1.72 -9.80
C TYR A 22 5.79 -1.38 -9.60
N ASP A 23 4.91 -2.33 -9.85
CA ASP A 23 3.49 -2.19 -9.66
C ASP A 23 3.09 -2.75 -8.29
N VAL A 24 3.05 -1.89 -7.28
CA VAL A 24 2.79 -2.30 -5.90
C VAL A 24 1.29 -2.47 -5.68
N ALA A 25 0.81 -3.69 -5.84
CA ALA A 25 -0.55 -4.06 -5.43
C ALA A 25 -0.56 -5.17 -4.37
N CYS A 26 0.60 -5.54 -3.86
CA CYS A 26 0.72 -6.52 -2.79
C CYS A 26 1.97 -6.27 -1.94
N THR A 27 1.88 -6.66 -0.69
CA THR A 27 2.95 -6.62 0.30
C THR A 27 3.88 -7.84 0.15
N SER A 28 4.40 -8.11 -1.04
CA SER A 28 5.42 -9.14 -1.18
C SER A 28 6.78 -8.48 -1.13
N SER A 29 7.49 -8.68 -0.04
CA SER A 29 8.94 -8.58 -0.05
C SER A 29 9.47 -9.59 -1.06
N GLY A 30 10.09 -9.12 -2.14
CA GLY A 30 10.82 -9.98 -3.08
C GLY A 30 12.01 -10.62 -2.35
N VAL A 31 11.82 -11.82 -1.81
CA VAL A 31 12.93 -12.62 -1.33
C VAL A 31 13.42 -13.43 -2.52
N ASP A 32 14.53 -13.01 -3.09
CA ASP A 32 15.30 -13.78 -4.04
C ASP A 32 16.28 -14.65 -3.25
N ARG A 33 16.06 -15.97 -3.24
CA ARG A 33 17.03 -16.95 -2.71
C ARG A 33 17.44 -17.84 -3.86
N GLY A 34 18.59 -17.55 -4.43
CA GLY A 34 19.31 -18.50 -5.27
C GLY A 34 19.58 -19.78 -4.47
N GLY A 35 19.16 -20.93 -4.98
CA GLY A 35 19.50 -22.21 -4.36
C GLY A 35 21.00 -22.47 -4.47
N ASP A 36 21.64 -22.80 -3.37
CA ASP A 36 23.05 -23.19 -3.23
C ASP A 36 23.32 -24.65 -3.64
N GLY A 37 22.35 -25.29 -4.30
CA GLY A 37 22.45 -26.69 -4.80
C GLY A 37 22.33 -27.79 -3.74
N ILE A 38 22.11 -27.46 -2.47
CA ILE A 38 22.02 -28.43 -1.35
C ILE A 38 20.61 -28.51 -0.77
N GLY A 39 19.73 -27.51 -1.02
CA GLY A 39 18.35 -27.47 -0.53
C GLY A 39 17.31 -27.82 -1.59
N LEU A 40 16.22 -28.49 -1.21
CA LEU A 40 15.04 -28.71 -2.05
C LEU A 40 14.24 -27.41 -2.19
N GLY A 41 14.22 -26.86 -3.42
CA GLY A 41 13.37 -25.73 -3.80
C GLY A 41 14.14 -24.52 -4.31
N ASN A 42 13.89 -24.13 -5.55
CA ASN A 42 14.30 -22.84 -6.11
C ASN A 42 13.18 -21.83 -5.89
N SER A 43 13.45 -20.76 -5.16
CA SER A 43 12.60 -19.58 -5.15
C SER A 43 12.93 -18.74 -6.37
N ILE A 44 12.32 -19.06 -7.51
CA ILE A 44 12.42 -18.19 -8.68
C ILE A 44 11.45 -17.02 -8.41
N SER A 45 11.96 -15.79 -8.46
CA SER A 45 11.16 -14.55 -8.32
C SER A 45 10.30 -14.29 -9.57
N CYS A 46 9.57 -15.30 -10.03
CA CYS A 46 8.72 -15.20 -11.21
C CYS A 46 7.31 -14.78 -10.80
N GLY A 47 7.04 -13.47 -10.78
CA GLY A 47 5.69 -12.94 -10.92
C GLY A 47 4.63 -13.39 -9.90
N ILE A 48 4.98 -14.16 -8.86
CA ILE A 48 4.04 -14.58 -7.82
C ILE A 48 4.07 -13.56 -6.67
N CYS A 49 2.92 -12.96 -6.40
CA CYS A 49 2.75 -12.06 -5.29
C CYS A 49 1.72 -12.59 -4.29
N HIS A 50 1.78 -12.08 -3.07
CA HIS A 50 0.87 -12.46 -2.00
C HIS A 50 -0.03 -11.28 -1.62
N THR A 51 -1.33 -11.52 -1.53
CA THR A 51 -2.30 -10.55 -1.01
C THR A 51 -3.09 -11.20 0.12
N PHE A 52 -3.66 -10.37 1.00
CA PHE A 52 -4.51 -10.88 2.08
C PHE A 52 -5.98 -10.74 1.68
N SER A 53 -6.73 -11.81 1.79
CA SER A 53 -8.18 -11.81 1.66
C SER A 53 -8.84 -11.17 2.90
N ALA A 54 -10.14 -10.91 2.83
CA ALA A 54 -10.89 -10.28 3.92
C ALA A 54 -10.90 -11.12 5.21
N ASP A 55 -10.76 -12.44 5.11
CA ASP A 55 -10.66 -13.38 6.22
C ASP A 55 -9.24 -13.52 6.80
N GLY A 56 -8.27 -12.79 6.25
CA GLY A 56 -6.88 -12.76 6.71
C GLY A 56 -6.00 -13.86 6.13
N ARG A 57 -6.49 -14.69 5.19
CA ARG A 57 -5.67 -15.68 4.46
C ARG A 57 -4.74 -14.97 3.48
N CYS A 58 -3.53 -15.51 3.34
CA CYS A 58 -2.59 -15.11 2.32
C CYS A 58 -2.97 -15.82 1.00
N VAL A 59 -3.20 -15.05 -0.06
CA VAL A 59 -3.57 -15.53 -1.39
C VAL A 59 -2.39 -15.29 -2.33
N SER A 60 -1.91 -16.34 -2.98
CA SER A 60 -0.85 -16.25 -3.99
C SER A 60 -1.43 -15.89 -5.36
N LEU A 61 -0.88 -14.86 -6.00
CA LEU A 61 -1.36 -14.38 -7.30
C LEU A 61 -0.24 -14.41 -8.34
N LEU A 62 -0.56 -14.85 -9.55
CA LEU A 62 0.27 -14.59 -10.71
C LEU A 62 0.16 -13.10 -11.04
N LYS A 63 1.24 -12.37 -10.87
CA LYS A 63 1.30 -10.92 -11.11
C LYS A 63 2.11 -10.65 -12.38
N ILE A 64 1.42 -10.23 -13.42
CA ILE A 64 2.02 -9.94 -14.73
C ILE A 64 1.46 -8.66 -15.34
N LEU A 65 2.25 -8.06 -16.24
CA LEU A 65 1.73 -7.12 -17.21
C LEU A 65 1.20 -7.89 -18.43
N PHE A 66 0.06 -7.47 -18.98
CA PHE A 66 -0.40 -7.93 -20.28
C PHE A 66 0.59 -7.52 -21.37
N THR A 67 1.07 -6.27 -21.28
CA THR A 67 2.17 -5.77 -22.11
C THR A 67 2.96 -4.69 -21.36
N ASN A 68 4.25 -4.56 -21.65
CA ASN A 68 5.06 -3.42 -21.25
C ASN A 68 5.24 -2.39 -22.40
N GLU A 69 4.60 -2.59 -23.54
CA GLU A 69 4.45 -1.54 -24.57
C GLU A 69 3.52 -0.46 -24.01
N CYS A 70 3.92 0.80 -24.15
CA CYS A 70 3.11 1.91 -23.67
C CYS A 70 3.27 3.13 -24.56
N ILE A 71 2.16 3.76 -24.91
CA ILE A 71 2.14 5.02 -25.66
C ILE A 71 2.31 6.25 -24.75
N PHE A 72 2.26 6.08 -23.42
CA PHE A 72 2.39 7.15 -22.47
C PHE A 72 3.85 7.40 -22.08
N ASN A 73 4.17 8.66 -21.79
CA ASN A 73 5.50 9.14 -21.45
C ASN A 73 5.68 9.47 -19.96
N CYS A 74 5.04 8.70 -19.07
CA CYS A 74 5.17 8.94 -17.63
C CYS A 74 6.64 8.88 -17.19
N SER A 75 7.19 9.99 -16.68
CA SER A 75 8.62 10.14 -16.41
C SER A 75 9.15 9.15 -15.35
N TYR A 76 8.31 8.72 -14.42
CA TYR A 76 8.67 7.76 -13.36
C TYR A 76 8.60 6.29 -13.80
N CYS A 77 8.05 6.01 -14.99
CA CYS A 77 7.76 4.63 -15.40
C CYS A 77 8.86 4.10 -16.33
N GLN A 78 9.43 2.94 -15.96
CA GLN A 78 10.43 2.31 -16.82
C GLN A 78 9.84 1.82 -18.17
N ASN A 79 8.52 1.62 -18.25
CA ASN A 79 7.82 1.19 -19.45
C ASN A 79 7.27 2.36 -20.28
N ASN A 80 7.72 3.60 -20.04
CA ASN A 80 7.28 4.75 -20.84
C ASN A 80 7.70 4.60 -22.32
N CYS A 81 7.03 5.32 -23.23
CA CYS A 81 7.26 5.20 -24.67
C CYS A 81 8.70 5.53 -25.11
N ASN A 82 9.43 6.32 -24.32
CA ASN A 82 10.80 6.76 -24.62
C ASN A 82 11.88 5.86 -24.03
N SER A 83 11.52 4.85 -23.23
CA SER A 83 12.53 3.99 -22.60
C SER A 83 12.95 2.86 -23.53
N ASP A 84 14.28 2.58 -23.53
CA ASP A 84 14.90 1.52 -24.34
C ASP A 84 14.88 0.19 -23.55
N VAL A 85 13.69 -0.29 -23.18
CA VAL A 85 13.50 -1.59 -22.54
C VAL A 85 12.98 -2.61 -23.54
N ARG A 86 13.35 -3.87 -23.34
CA ARG A 86 12.84 -4.98 -24.16
C ARG A 86 11.33 -5.05 -24.01
N ARG A 87 10.60 -4.99 -25.14
CA ARG A 87 9.14 -4.98 -25.16
C ARG A 87 8.57 -6.37 -25.46
N ALA A 88 7.46 -6.68 -24.79
CA ALA A 88 6.70 -7.89 -25.04
C ALA A 88 5.21 -7.63 -24.81
N ALA A 89 4.36 -8.44 -25.46
CA ALA A 89 2.93 -8.44 -25.25
C ALA A 89 2.43 -9.89 -25.27
N PHE A 90 1.55 -10.22 -24.35
CA PHE A 90 0.78 -11.45 -24.40
C PHE A 90 -0.42 -11.30 -25.32
N THR A 91 -0.96 -12.43 -25.78
CA THR A 91 -2.34 -12.51 -26.25
C THR A 91 -3.25 -12.90 -25.08
N PRO A 92 -4.58 -12.69 -25.19
CA PRO A 92 -5.54 -13.17 -24.20
C PRO A 92 -5.42 -14.68 -23.96
N GLU A 93 -5.15 -15.47 -24.98
CA GLU A 93 -4.96 -16.92 -24.92
C GLU A 93 -3.73 -17.30 -24.09
N GLU A 94 -2.60 -16.64 -24.34
CA GLU A 94 -1.36 -16.88 -23.61
C GLU A 94 -1.50 -16.58 -22.09
N VAL A 95 -2.20 -15.49 -21.73
CA VAL A 95 -2.48 -15.19 -20.32
C VAL A 95 -3.40 -16.24 -19.70
N CYS A 96 -4.42 -16.70 -20.45
CA CYS A 96 -5.30 -17.77 -19.98
C CYS A 96 -4.53 -19.07 -19.76
N GLU A 97 -3.72 -19.49 -20.72
CA GLU A 97 -2.89 -20.69 -20.61
C GLU A 97 -1.97 -20.64 -19.40
N LEU A 98 -1.18 -19.57 -19.25
CA LEU A 98 -0.30 -19.37 -18.10
C LEU A 98 -1.07 -19.42 -16.78
N THR A 99 -2.18 -18.70 -16.68
CA THR A 99 -2.99 -18.67 -15.46
C THR A 99 -3.52 -20.05 -15.08
N MET A 100 -4.04 -20.78 -16.06
CA MET A 100 -4.59 -22.11 -15.82
C MET A 100 -3.52 -23.14 -15.49
N GLU A 101 -2.35 -23.11 -16.13
CA GLU A 101 -1.24 -23.99 -15.85
C GLU A 101 -0.68 -23.77 -14.42
N PHE A 102 -0.48 -22.52 -14.01
CA PHE A 102 -0.02 -22.20 -12.65
C PHE A 102 -1.07 -22.54 -11.60
N TYR A 103 -2.35 -22.34 -11.90
CA TYR A 103 -3.45 -22.68 -11.00
C TYR A 103 -3.61 -24.19 -10.82
N ARG A 104 -3.59 -24.98 -11.89
CA ARG A 104 -3.68 -26.45 -11.84
C ARG A 104 -2.54 -27.06 -11.04
N ARG A 105 -1.36 -26.46 -11.06
CA ARG A 105 -0.18 -26.89 -10.29
C ARG A 105 -0.18 -26.37 -8.85
N ASN A 106 -1.22 -25.68 -8.41
CA ASN A 106 -1.34 -25.06 -7.08
C ASN A 106 -0.23 -24.04 -6.76
N TYR A 107 0.38 -23.39 -7.76
CA TYR A 107 1.34 -22.33 -7.54
C TYR A 107 0.68 -21.00 -7.20
N ILE A 108 -0.54 -20.78 -7.68
CA ILE A 108 -1.34 -19.57 -7.48
C ILE A 108 -2.79 -19.89 -7.15
N GLU A 109 -3.43 -18.97 -6.47
CA GLU A 109 -4.87 -18.97 -6.18
C GLU A 109 -5.63 -17.96 -7.05
N GLY A 110 -4.89 -17.12 -7.80
CA GLY A 110 -5.49 -16.09 -8.63
C GLY A 110 -4.53 -15.36 -9.56
N LEU A 111 -5.07 -14.40 -10.27
CA LEU A 111 -4.39 -13.55 -11.24
C LEU A 111 -4.43 -12.09 -10.80
N PHE A 112 -3.29 -11.39 -10.86
CA PHE A 112 -3.22 -9.94 -10.86
C PHE A 112 -2.73 -9.46 -12.21
N LEU A 113 -3.64 -8.85 -12.99
CA LEU A 113 -3.39 -8.41 -14.35
C LEU A 113 -3.36 -6.89 -14.45
N SER A 114 -2.23 -6.35 -14.87
CA SER A 114 -2.06 -4.94 -15.22
C SER A 114 -1.51 -4.82 -16.65
N SER A 115 -1.32 -3.60 -17.15
CA SER A 115 -0.84 -3.41 -18.52
C SER A 115 -0.17 -2.05 -18.71
N GLY A 116 0.82 -1.96 -19.59
CA GLY A 116 1.11 -0.76 -20.35
C GLY A 116 -0.09 -0.44 -21.26
N ILE A 117 -0.09 0.72 -21.90
CA ILE A 117 -1.19 1.15 -22.80
C ILE A 117 -0.66 1.14 -24.22
N MET A 118 -1.04 0.12 -24.98
CA MET A 118 -0.69 0.03 -26.39
C MET A 118 -1.85 0.52 -27.26
N VAL A 119 -1.55 1.13 -28.39
CA VAL A 119 -2.49 1.69 -29.36
C VAL A 119 -3.42 2.75 -28.78
N SER A 120 -4.29 2.37 -27.84
CA SER A 120 -5.21 3.28 -27.14
C SER A 120 -5.67 2.68 -25.79
N PRO A 121 -6.20 3.52 -24.86
CA PRO A 121 -6.81 3.02 -23.63
C PRO A 121 -7.93 2.00 -23.88
N ASN A 122 -8.80 2.25 -24.86
CA ASN A 122 -9.91 1.35 -25.19
C ASN A 122 -9.41 0.01 -25.73
N TYR A 123 -8.47 0.04 -26.66
CA TYR A 123 -7.88 -1.18 -27.23
C TYR A 123 -7.24 -2.06 -26.14
N THR A 124 -6.46 -1.44 -25.25
CA THR A 124 -5.83 -2.18 -24.15
C THR A 124 -6.86 -2.74 -23.18
N MET A 125 -7.88 -1.95 -22.82
CA MET A 125 -8.93 -2.39 -21.90
C MET A 125 -9.78 -3.52 -22.51
N GLU A 126 -10.02 -3.49 -23.82
CA GLU A 126 -10.71 -4.56 -24.56
C GLU A 126 -9.95 -5.88 -24.45
N LEU A 127 -8.63 -5.87 -24.64
CA LEU A 127 -7.80 -7.08 -24.48
C LEU A 127 -7.82 -7.64 -23.06
N LEU A 128 -7.79 -6.76 -22.04
CA LEU A 128 -7.95 -7.18 -20.64
C LEU A 128 -9.34 -7.80 -20.43
N TYR A 129 -10.40 -7.18 -20.93
CA TYR A 129 -11.75 -7.71 -20.87
C TYR A 129 -11.85 -9.09 -21.50
N GLN A 130 -11.35 -9.25 -22.74
CA GLN A 130 -11.35 -10.52 -23.46
C GLN A 130 -10.61 -11.62 -22.70
N THR A 131 -9.49 -11.29 -22.07
CA THR A 131 -8.73 -12.21 -21.22
C THR A 131 -9.57 -12.70 -20.05
N LEU A 132 -10.17 -11.79 -19.27
CA LEU A 132 -11.01 -12.14 -18.14
C LEU A 132 -12.26 -12.91 -18.57
N TYR A 133 -12.87 -12.51 -19.67
CA TYR A 133 -14.04 -13.18 -20.23
C TYR A 133 -13.72 -14.64 -20.58
N LYS A 134 -12.62 -14.91 -21.31
CA LYS A 134 -12.18 -16.26 -21.64
C LYS A 134 -11.86 -17.08 -20.38
N LEU A 135 -11.17 -16.50 -19.39
CA LEU A 135 -10.90 -17.18 -18.12
C LEU A 135 -12.19 -17.61 -17.43
N ARG A 136 -13.19 -16.72 -17.33
CA ARG A 136 -14.45 -17.03 -16.63
C ARG A 136 -15.37 -17.98 -17.42
N THR A 137 -15.48 -17.80 -18.75
CA THR A 137 -16.44 -18.56 -19.56
C THR A 137 -15.86 -19.84 -20.17
N ALA A 138 -14.73 -19.74 -20.89
CA ALA A 138 -14.14 -20.89 -21.59
C ALA A 138 -13.34 -21.81 -20.65
N HIS A 139 -12.60 -21.23 -19.72
CA HIS A 139 -11.78 -22.01 -18.79
C HIS A 139 -12.45 -22.27 -17.45
N HIS A 140 -13.63 -21.71 -17.17
CA HIS A 140 -14.36 -21.81 -15.91
C HIS A 140 -13.50 -21.53 -14.68
N PHE A 141 -12.59 -20.55 -14.79
CA PHE A 141 -11.66 -20.17 -13.74
C PHE A 141 -12.40 -19.47 -12.60
N ASN A 142 -12.46 -20.09 -11.44
CA ASN A 142 -13.09 -19.57 -10.21
C ASN A 142 -12.08 -18.94 -9.24
N GLY A 143 -10.80 -18.88 -9.60
CA GLY A 143 -9.77 -18.22 -8.79
C GLY A 143 -9.97 -16.70 -8.69
N TYR A 144 -9.27 -16.08 -7.77
CA TYR A 144 -9.32 -14.64 -7.55
C TYR A 144 -8.73 -13.85 -8.73
N ILE A 145 -9.42 -12.83 -9.20
CA ILE A 145 -8.94 -11.93 -10.25
C ILE A 145 -8.89 -10.49 -9.75
N HIS A 146 -7.68 -9.92 -9.77
CA HIS A 146 -7.47 -8.49 -9.58
C HIS A 146 -7.00 -7.87 -10.90
N VAL A 147 -7.75 -6.91 -11.42
CA VAL A 147 -7.41 -6.21 -12.66
C VAL A 147 -7.16 -4.73 -12.41
N LYS A 148 -6.18 -4.16 -13.11
CA LYS A 148 -6.00 -2.70 -13.20
C LYS A 148 -6.78 -2.17 -14.40
N ALA A 149 -7.79 -1.35 -14.12
CA ALA A 149 -8.50 -0.63 -15.18
C ALA A 149 -7.59 0.45 -15.78
N ILE A 150 -7.71 0.62 -17.08
CA ILE A 150 -6.92 1.58 -17.86
C ILE A 150 -7.55 2.97 -17.74
N PRO A 151 -6.83 3.99 -17.25
CA PRO A 151 -7.33 5.36 -17.19
C PRO A 151 -7.66 5.89 -18.59
N GLY A 152 -8.87 6.44 -18.72
CA GLY A 152 -9.34 6.97 -20.00
C GLY A 152 -10.00 5.95 -20.94
N ALA A 153 -10.13 4.68 -20.51
CA ALA A 153 -10.90 3.69 -21.25
C ALA A 153 -12.41 3.94 -21.15
N ASP A 154 -13.14 3.38 -22.10
CA ASP A 154 -14.60 3.46 -22.18
C ASP A 154 -15.23 2.93 -20.87
N PRO A 155 -16.14 3.68 -20.24
CA PRO A 155 -16.85 3.26 -19.03
C PRO A 155 -17.54 1.90 -19.15
N LEU A 156 -18.13 1.59 -20.30
CA LEU A 156 -18.82 0.31 -20.52
C LEU A 156 -17.85 -0.87 -20.48
N LEU A 157 -16.63 -0.71 -21.02
CA LEU A 157 -15.60 -1.75 -20.94
C LEU A 157 -15.12 -1.97 -19.50
N ILE A 158 -14.98 -0.89 -18.72
CA ILE A 158 -14.61 -0.97 -17.32
C ILE A 158 -15.71 -1.68 -16.52
N GLU A 159 -16.98 -1.35 -16.78
CA GLU A 159 -18.13 -1.98 -16.14
C GLU A 159 -18.19 -3.48 -16.45
N LYS A 160 -18.18 -3.86 -17.74
CA LYS A 160 -18.16 -5.28 -18.16
C LYS A 160 -17.03 -6.06 -17.50
N THR A 161 -15.83 -5.46 -17.42
CA THR A 161 -14.67 -6.06 -16.76
C THR A 161 -14.90 -6.20 -15.25
N GLY A 162 -15.61 -5.28 -14.63
CA GLY A 162 -15.95 -5.31 -13.20
C GLY A 162 -16.80 -6.51 -12.78
N PHE A 163 -17.67 -7.01 -13.67
CA PHE A 163 -18.43 -8.24 -13.42
C PHE A 163 -17.59 -9.54 -13.52
N LEU A 164 -16.42 -9.46 -14.11
CA LEU A 164 -15.51 -10.59 -14.27
C LEU A 164 -14.39 -10.61 -13.22
N ALA A 165 -14.13 -9.48 -12.57
CA ALA A 165 -13.06 -9.29 -11.61
C ALA A 165 -13.57 -9.30 -10.17
N ASP A 166 -12.77 -9.85 -9.26
CA ASP A 166 -13.05 -9.76 -7.83
C ASP A 166 -12.63 -8.40 -7.24
N ARG A 167 -11.52 -7.85 -7.70
CA ARG A 167 -11.03 -6.52 -7.34
C ARG A 167 -10.62 -5.75 -8.57
N MET A 168 -10.90 -4.45 -8.54
CA MET A 168 -10.42 -3.52 -9.55
C MET A 168 -9.58 -2.43 -8.91
N SER A 169 -8.48 -2.03 -9.54
CA SER A 169 -7.70 -0.89 -9.12
C SER A 169 -7.56 0.13 -10.24
N ILE A 170 -7.57 1.40 -9.85
CA ILE A 170 -7.30 2.53 -10.72
C ILE A 170 -6.26 3.38 -10.01
N ASN A 171 -5.06 3.45 -10.56
CA ASN A 171 -3.97 4.14 -9.88
C ASN A 171 -4.13 5.65 -9.93
N LEU A 172 -4.05 6.28 -8.76
CA LEU A 172 -3.95 7.74 -8.65
C LEU A 172 -2.58 8.25 -9.13
N GLU A 173 -1.56 7.42 -8.95
CA GLU A 173 -0.14 7.62 -9.27
C GLU A 173 0.51 8.69 -8.39
N LEU A 174 0.10 9.95 -8.49
CA LEU A 174 0.69 11.07 -7.78
C LEU A 174 -0.36 11.81 -6.94
N PRO A 175 0.04 12.35 -5.78
CA PRO A 175 -0.91 12.93 -4.83
C PRO A 175 -1.65 14.16 -5.37
N THR A 176 -0.98 15.03 -6.16
CA THR A 176 -1.55 16.29 -6.65
C THR A 176 -1.77 16.30 -8.17
N ALA A 177 -2.64 17.20 -8.64
CA ALA A 177 -2.91 17.38 -10.06
C ALA A 177 -1.68 17.98 -10.78
N ASP A 178 -0.95 18.86 -10.12
CA ASP A 178 0.23 19.52 -10.68
C ASP A 178 1.38 18.50 -10.85
N SER A 179 1.60 17.66 -9.85
CA SER A 179 2.56 16.58 -9.93
C SER A 179 2.20 15.58 -11.04
N LEU A 180 0.91 15.25 -11.17
CA LEU A 180 0.43 14.38 -12.25
C LEU A 180 0.67 15.00 -13.63
N LYS A 181 0.36 16.30 -13.80
CA LYS A 181 0.61 17.04 -15.05
C LYS A 181 2.09 17.08 -15.40
N LYS A 182 2.96 17.25 -14.39
CA LYS A 182 4.41 17.33 -14.56
C LYS A 182 5.02 15.99 -14.96
N LEU A 183 4.66 14.89 -14.29
CA LEU A 183 5.33 13.61 -14.45
C LEU A 183 4.56 12.56 -15.26
N ALA A 184 3.27 12.77 -15.50
CA ALA A 184 2.41 11.90 -16.31
C ALA A 184 1.43 12.71 -17.14
N PRO A 185 1.89 13.54 -18.10
CA PRO A 185 1.07 14.52 -18.83
C PRO A 185 -0.08 13.88 -19.63
N CYS A 186 0.03 12.60 -19.98
CA CYS A 186 -1.04 11.85 -20.67
C CYS A 186 -2.16 11.40 -19.72
N LYS A 187 -2.04 11.63 -18.42
CA LYS A 187 -3.05 11.31 -17.40
C LYS A 187 -3.62 12.59 -16.81
N SER A 188 -4.88 12.57 -16.44
CA SER A 188 -5.53 13.68 -15.75
C SER A 188 -6.35 13.17 -14.56
N ARG A 189 -6.64 14.07 -13.60
CA ARG A 189 -7.54 13.73 -12.48
C ARG A 189 -8.88 13.19 -12.98
N ASN A 190 -9.43 13.77 -14.04
CA ASN A 190 -10.70 13.34 -14.59
C ASN A 190 -10.66 11.92 -15.15
N THR A 191 -9.59 11.55 -15.88
CA THR A 191 -9.44 10.19 -16.43
C THR A 191 -9.21 9.12 -15.37
N ILE A 192 -8.86 9.52 -14.13
CA ILE A 192 -8.67 8.64 -12.98
C ILE A 192 -9.90 8.61 -12.07
N LEU A 193 -10.40 9.79 -11.66
CA LEU A 193 -11.47 9.87 -10.66
C LEU A 193 -12.85 9.52 -11.20
N LYS A 194 -13.13 9.78 -12.48
CA LYS A 194 -14.41 9.37 -13.10
C LYS A 194 -14.61 7.86 -13.06
N PRO A 195 -13.66 7.03 -13.56
CA PRO A 195 -13.78 5.58 -13.43
C PRO A 195 -13.85 5.10 -11.99
N MET A 196 -13.09 5.70 -11.06
CA MET A 196 -13.16 5.35 -9.63
C MET A 196 -14.58 5.58 -9.07
N ARG A 197 -15.22 6.70 -9.45
CA ARG A 197 -16.60 7.00 -9.03
C ARG A 197 -17.60 6.02 -9.65
N MET A 198 -17.42 5.69 -10.92
CA MET A 198 -18.26 4.72 -11.62
C MET A 198 -18.18 3.34 -10.95
N VAL A 199 -16.97 2.86 -10.64
CA VAL A 199 -16.77 1.58 -9.93
C VAL A 199 -17.40 1.62 -8.53
N GLN A 200 -17.28 2.73 -7.80
CA GLN A 200 -17.95 2.90 -6.50
C GLN A 200 -19.48 2.80 -6.61
N ASN A 201 -20.07 3.52 -7.58
CA ASN A 201 -21.50 3.49 -7.80
C ASN A 201 -21.97 2.08 -8.15
N GLY A 202 -21.29 1.42 -9.10
CA GLY A 202 -21.58 0.04 -9.49
C GLY A 202 -21.49 -0.95 -8.32
N ILE A 203 -20.49 -0.81 -7.42
CA ILE A 203 -20.39 -1.63 -6.21
C ILE A 203 -21.60 -1.38 -5.29
N THR A 204 -22.02 -0.12 -5.14
CA THR A 204 -23.14 0.25 -4.25
C THR A 204 -24.47 -0.26 -4.80
N GLU A 205 -24.72 -0.06 -6.09
CA GLU A 205 -25.90 -0.55 -6.80
C GLU A 205 -25.97 -2.08 -6.76
N ASN A 206 -24.88 -2.75 -7.06
CA ASN A 206 -24.81 -4.21 -7.07
C ASN A 206 -25.00 -4.83 -5.67
N LYS A 207 -24.57 -4.16 -4.59
CA LYS A 207 -24.90 -4.62 -3.21
C LYS A 207 -26.41 -4.67 -2.99
N ASN A 208 -27.14 -3.70 -3.50
CA ASN A 208 -28.60 -3.65 -3.39
C ASN A 208 -29.25 -4.73 -4.26
N GLU A 209 -28.76 -4.94 -5.49
CA GLU A 209 -29.23 -6.00 -6.39
C GLU A 209 -29.03 -7.40 -5.80
N VAL A 210 -27.82 -7.70 -5.29
CA VAL A 210 -27.51 -8.99 -4.66
C VAL A 210 -28.33 -9.22 -3.39
N ALA A 211 -28.71 -8.16 -2.66
CA ALA A 211 -29.60 -8.26 -1.53
C ALA A 211 -31.03 -8.65 -1.93
N LEU A 212 -31.49 -8.19 -3.10
CA LEU A 212 -32.83 -8.47 -3.65
C LEU A 212 -32.86 -9.79 -4.44
N TYR A 213 -31.80 -10.05 -5.22
CA TYR A 213 -31.72 -11.18 -6.15
C TYR A 213 -30.51 -12.05 -5.83
N ARG A 214 -30.73 -13.18 -5.16
CA ARG A 214 -29.69 -14.09 -4.67
C ARG A 214 -28.66 -14.55 -5.73
N HIS A 215 -29.04 -14.58 -6.99
CA HIS A 215 -28.22 -15.03 -8.11
C HIS A 215 -27.72 -13.91 -9.01
N ALA A 216 -27.89 -12.64 -8.62
CA ALA A 216 -27.37 -11.51 -9.36
C ALA A 216 -25.83 -11.62 -9.50
N PRO A 217 -25.26 -11.32 -10.68
CA PRO A 217 -23.82 -11.28 -10.87
C PRO A 217 -23.19 -10.29 -9.90
N LYS A 218 -22.04 -10.66 -9.33
CA LYS A 218 -21.31 -9.79 -8.40
C LYS A 218 -20.41 -8.85 -9.15
N PHE A 219 -20.50 -7.56 -8.85
CA PHE A 219 -19.64 -6.53 -9.40
C PHE A 219 -18.53 -6.17 -8.42
N VAL A 220 -17.26 -6.44 -8.79
CA VAL A 220 -16.05 -6.13 -7.99
C VAL A 220 -16.23 -6.42 -6.48
N PRO A 221 -16.58 -7.65 -6.08
CA PRO A 221 -17.01 -7.97 -4.70
C PRO A 221 -15.94 -7.70 -3.64
N ALA A 222 -14.64 -7.76 -3.98
CA ALA A 222 -13.55 -7.39 -3.08
C ALA A 222 -13.22 -5.89 -3.08
N GLY A 223 -14.01 -5.08 -3.80
CA GLY A 223 -13.92 -3.63 -3.84
C GLY A 223 -12.78 -3.09 -4.68
N GLN A 224 -12.67 -1.76 -4.70
CA GLN A 224 -11.62 -1.07 -5.45
C GLN A 224 -10.45 -0.65 -4.57
N SER A 225 -9.29 -0.44 -5.21
CA SER A 225 -8.07 0.07 -4.59
C SER A 225 -7.34 1.04 -5.52
N THR A 226 -6.36 1.75 -4.97
CA THR A 226 -5.50 2.67 -5.73
C THR A 226 -4.06 2.57 -5.24
N GLN A 227 -3.14 3.19 -5.99
CA GLN A 227 -1.73 3.29 -5.64
C GLN A 227 -1.26 4.73 -5.81
N MET A 228 -0.39 5.18 -4.89
CA MET A 228 0.34 6.44 -4.97
C MET A 228 1.84 6.19 -4.88
N ILE A 229 2.61 6.91 -5.68
CA ILE A 229 4.08 6.93 -5.66
C ILE A 229 4.52 7.99 -4.65
N ILE A 230 5.43 7.63 -3.76
CA ILE A 230 5.88 8.46 -2.64
C ILE A 230 7.34 8.87 -2.85
N GLY A 231 7.60 10.18 -2.79
CA GLY A 231 8.95 10.72 -2.91
C GLY A 231 9.40 11.01 -4.34
N ALA A 232 8.55 10.83 -5.36
CA ALA A 232 8.81 11.32 -6.71
C ALA A 232 8.52 12.82 -6.86
N THR A 233 7.76 13.39 -5.96
CA THR A 233 7.23 14.75 -5.97
C THR A 233 7.24 15.33 -4.55
N PRO A 234 7.15 16.67 -4.39
CA PRO A 234 7.46 17.34 -3.12
C PRO A 234 6.36 17.24 -2.05
N GLU A 235 5.25 16.55 -2.31
CA GLU A 235 4.17 16.46 -1.35
C GLU A 235 4.64 15.83 -0.03
N ASN A 236 4.22 16.45 1.07
CA ASN A 236 4.49 16.00 2.43
C ASN A 236 3.50 14.89 2.87
N ASP A 237 3.77 14.27 4.01
CA ASP A 237 2.97 13.15 4.50
C ASP A 237 1.54 13.58 4.89
N TYR A 238 1.36 14.81 5.39
CA TYR A 238 0.03 15.35 5.71
C TYR A 238 -0.86 15.42 4.47
N GLN A 239 -0.33 15.91 3.34
CA GLN A 239 -1.06 15.94 2.08
C GLN A 239 -1.43 14.54 1.60
N ILE A 240 -0.47 13.60 1.68
CA ILE A 240 -0.67 12.21 1.24
C ILE A 240 -1.75 11.51 2.10
N VAL A 241 -1.66 11.65 3.43
CA VAL A 241 -2.61 11.01 4.37
C VAL A 241 -4.00 11.63 4.25
N SER A 242 -4.09 12.96 4.07
CA SER A 242 -5.37 13.66 3.84
C SER A 242 -6.03 13.23 2.54
N ILE A 243 -5.25 13.02 1.47
CA ILE A 243 -5.76 12.48 0.21
C ILE A 243 -6.26 11.05 0.40
N ALA A 244 -5.51 10.20 1.12
CA ALA A 244 -5.91 8.83 1.39
C ALA A 244 -7.22 8.77 2.20
N GLU A 245 -7.36 9.60 3.24
CA GLU A 245 -8.60 9.72 4.02
C GLU A 245 -9.79 10.12 3.15
N ASN A 246 -9.62 11.14 2.31
CA ASN A 246 -10.65 11.56 1.35
C ASN A 246 -11.05 10.47 0.36
N LEU A 247 -10.07 9.67 -0.10
CA LEU A 247 -10.34 8.54 -0.99
C LEU A 247 -11.15 7.45 -0.31
N TYR A 248 -10.88 7.14 0.96
CA TYR A 248 -11.67 6.20 1.74
C TYR A 248 -13.10 6.71 1.95
N GLN A 249 -13.26 7.97 2.32
CA GLN A 249 -14.58 8.56 2.62
C GLN A 249 -15.42 8.76 1.36
N LYS A 250 -14.83 9.26 0.27
CA LYS A 250 -15.59 9.67 -0.93
C LYS A 250 -15.72 8.58 -1.99
N PHE A 251 -14.83 7.57 -2.01
CA PHE A 251 -14.81 6.53 -3.04
C PHE A 251 -14.94 5.10 -2.47
N ASP A 252 -15.16 4.93 -1.16
CA ASP A 252 -15.25 3.62 -0.48
C ASP A 252 -14.09 2.67 -0.87
N LEU A 253 -12.88 3.23 -1.05
CA LEU A 253 -11.73 2.41 -1.36
C LEU A 253 -11.46 1.40 -0.26
N LYS A 254 -11.07 0.19 -0.63
CA LYS A 254 -10.66 -0.83 0.35
C LYS A 254 -9.20 -0.68 0.75
N ARG A 255 -8.37 -0.11 -0.13
CA ARG A 255 -6.96 0.12 0.17
C ARG A 255 -6.34 1.18 -0.73
N VAL A 256 -5.48 1.99 -0.13
CA VAL A 256 -4.48 2.80 -0.81
C VAL A 256 -3.13 2.11 -0.66
N PHE A 257 -2.43 1.86 -1.76
CA PHE A 257 -1.08 1.35 -1.76
C PHE A 257 -0.10 2.51 -1.91
N TYR A 258 0.95 2.50 -1.13
CA TYR A 258 2.05 3.46 -1.21
C TYR A 258 3.26 2.75 -1.82
N SER A 259 3.93 3.40 -2.76
CA SER A 259 5.12 2.87 -3.40
C SER A 259 6.25 3.89 -3.28
N ALA A 260 7.29 3.56 -2.55
CA ALA A 260 8.49 4.37 -2.51
C ALA A 260 9.06 4.52 -3.91
N PHE A 261 9.30 5.76 -4.32
CA PHE A 261 9.84 6.05 -5.65
C PHE A 261 11.24 5.48 -5.83
N VAL A 262 11.43 4.77 -6.93
CA VAL A 262 12.73 4.27 -7.39
C VAL A 262 13.07 4.98 -8.70
N ASN A 263 14.18 5.68 -8.76
CA ASN A 263 14.60 6.38 -9.98
C ASN A 263 15.25 5.38 -10.97
N VAL A 264 14.42 4.69 -11.73
CA VAL A 264 14.84 3.71 -12.74
C VAL A 264 15.05 4.31 -14.12
N THR A 265 14.56 5.54 -14.36
CA THR A 265 14.60 6.20 -15.68
C THR A 265 15.78 7.17 -15.81
N HIS A 266 16.47 7.46 -14.72
CA HIS A 266 17.56 8.46 -14.65
C HIS A 266 17.17 9.83 -15.25
N ASN A 267 15.88 10.17 -15.23
CA ASN A 267 15.39 11.43 -15.76
C ASN A 267 15.75 12.59 -14.82
N SER A 268 16.34 13.64 -15.36
CA SER A 268 16.76 14.83 -14.59
C SER A 268 15.62 15.61 -13.91
N ASN A 269 14.38 15.42 -14.37
CA ASN A 269 13.18 16.03 -13.76
C ASN A 269 12.70 15.30 -12.50
N LEU A 270 13.30 14.16 -12.20
CA LEU A 270 12.98 13.35 -11.02
C LEU A 270 14.03 13.59 -9.93
N PRO A 271 13.65 13.48 -8.65
CA PRO A 271 14.58 13.68 -7.56
C PRO A 271 15.72 12.66 -7.61
N ALA A 272 16.94 13.14 -7.41
CA ALA A 272 18.06 12.27 -7.08
C ALA A 272 17.83 11.72 -5.67
N LEU A 273 17.94 10.40 -5.51
CA LEU A 273 17.76 9.71 -4.23
C LEU A 273 19.12 9.15 -3.77
N PRO A 274 20.02 9.96 -3.23
CA PRO A 274 21.36 9.50 -2.82
C PRO A 274 21.35 8.44 -1.74
N GLY A 275 20.23 8.39 -0.95
CA GLY A 275 19.99 7.37 0.07
C GLY A 275 19.10 6.21 -0.37
N GLY A 276 18.80 6.10 -1.66
CA GLY A 276 17.87 5.11 -2.19
C GLY A 276 16.38 5.46 -2.00
N PRO A 277 15.47 4.51 -2.29
CA PRO A 277 14.03 4.73 -2.16
C PRO A 277 13.62 5.07 -0.73
N PRO A 278 12.62 5.96 -0.50
CA PRO A 278 12.19 6.37 0.84
C PRO A 278 11.33 5.30 1.54
N LEU A 279 11.89 4.11 1.76
CA LEU A 279 11.17 2.94 2.31
C LEU A 279 10.65 3.15 3.72
N LEU A 280 11.38 3.89 4.57
CA LEU A 280 10.89 4.21 5.92
C LEU A 280 9.68 5.12 5.89
N ARG A 281 9.65 6.10 4.99
CA ARG A 281 8.50 6.98 4.77
C ARG A 281 7.30 6.17 4.29
N GLU A 282 7.49 5.30 3.31
CA GLU A 282 6.46 4.36 2.84
C GLU A 282 5.90 3.54 4.01
N HIS A 283 6.78 2.99 4.84
CA HIS A 283 6.39 2.19 6.00
C HIS A 283 5.56 3.01 7.01
N ARG A 284 5.94 4.28 7.29
CA ARG A 284 5.16 5.17 8.17
C ARG A 284 3.79 5.49 7.59
N LEU A 285 3.71 5.73 6.29
CA LEU A 285 2.43 5.94 5.61
C LEU A 285 1.51 4.72 5.69
N TYR A 286 2.03 3.49 5.53
CA TYR A 286 1.24 2.28 5.77
C TYR A 286 0.77 2.13 7.21
N GLN A 287 1.59 2.52 8.20
CA GLN A 287 1.18 2.54 9.60
C GLN A 287 0.06 3.57 9.84
N ALA A 288 0.18 4.77 9.28
CA ALA A 288 -0.85 5.82 9.36
C ALA A 288 -2.15 5.40 8.66
N ASP A 289 -2.06 4.79 7.48
CA ASP A 289 -3.20 4.23 6.75
C ASP A 289 -3.98 3.22 7.61
N TRP A 290 -3.25 2.39 8.37
CA TRP A 290 -3.87 1.46 9.31
C TRP A 290 -4.61 2.19 10.45
N LEU A 291 -4.07 3.30 10.96
CA LEU A 291 -4.71 4.13 11.98
C LEU A 291 -6.00 4.79 11.45
N LEU A 292 -5.99 5.32 10.24
CA LEU A 292 -7.18 5.88 9.61
C LEU A 292 -8.30 4.85 9.47
N ARG A 293 -7.98 3.66 8.96
CA ARG A 293 -9.00 2.65 8.61
C ARG A 293 -9.56 1.88 9.80
N TYR A 294 -8.77 1.62 10.81
CA TYR A 294 -9.15 0.70 11.89
C TYR A 294 -9.15 1.29 13.29
N TYR A 295 -8.53 2.46 13.49
CA TYR A 295 -8.39 3.08 14.80
C TYR A 295 -9.13 4.41 14.92
N LYS A 296 -9.88 4.78 13.90
CA LYS A 296 -10.67 6.02 13.84
C LYS A 296 -9.84 7.30 14.02
N PHE A 297 -8.57 7.27 13.66
CA PHE A 297 -7.78 8.49 13.57
C PHE A 297 -8.17 9.26 12.31
N LYS A 298 -8.00 10.57 12.36
CA LYS A 298 -8.12 11.45 11.20
C LYS A 298 -6.75 11.95 10.76
N ALA A 299 -6.65 12.41 9.52
CA ALA A 299 -5.40 12.92 8.99
C ALA A 299 -4.90 14.15 9.77
N ASP A 300 -5.81 15.07 10.11
CA ASP A 300 -5.56 16.28 10.88
C ASP A 300 -5.22 16.02 12.37
N GLU A 301 -5.59 14.84 12.89
CA GLU A 301 -5.19 14.38 14.21
C GLU A 301 -3.75 13.84 14.21
N LEU A 302 -3.32 13.19 13.13
CA LEU A 302 -1.99 12.61 13.01
C LEU A 302 -0.92 13.64 12.65
N LEU A 303 -1.22 14.55 11.73
CA LEU A 303 -0.30 15.54 11.19
C LEU A 303 -1.01 16.90 11.00
N SER A 304 -0.23 17.98 10.86
CA SER A 304 -0.76 19.33 10.61
C SER A 304 0.11 20.05 9.56
N PRO A 305 -0.33 21.21 9.04
CA PRO A 305 0.49 22.03 8.15
C PRO A 305 1.82 22.48 8.76
N GLU A 306 1.87 22.67 10.10
CA GLU A 306 3.06 23.09 10.84
C GLU A 306 4.00 21.89 11.09
N ARG A 307 3.46 20.68 11.11
CA ARG A 307 4.19 19.43 11.28
C ARG A 307 3.73 18.41 10.26
N PRO A 308 4.15 18.58 9.00
CA PRO A 308 3.55 17.85 7.89
C PRO A 308 4.10 16.43 7.67
N ASP A 309 5.22 16.06 8.27
CA ASP A 309 5.88 14.78 8.03
C ASP A 309 5.96 13.91 9.29
N PHE A 310 5.85 12.59 9.11
CA PHE A 310 5.99 11.63 10.18
C PHE A 310 7.41 11.53 10.70
N ASN A 311 7.53 11.28 11.99
CA ASN A 311 8.79 10.91 12.59
C ASN A 311 9.25 9.53 12.05
N ILE A 312 10.46 9.47 11.50
CA ILE A 312 11.00 8.22 10.94
C ILE A 312 11.41 7.22 12.02
N PHE A 313 11.75 7.66 13.23
CA PHE A 313 12.19 6.81 14.33
C PHE A 313 11.02 6.24 15.14
N LEU A 314 9.92 6.98 15.26
CA LEU A 314 8.73 6.58 15.99
C LEU A 314 7.62 6.16 15.03
N ASP A 315 6.81 5.17 15.41
CA ASP A 315 5.59 4.90 14.67
C ASP A 315 4.56 6.03 14.88
N PRO A 316 3.67 6.29 13.89
CA PRO A 316 2.74 7.42 13.94
C PRO A 316 1.86 7.46 15.19
N LYS A 317 1.52 6.32 15.78
CA LYS A 317 0.72 6.25 17.01
C LYS A 317 1.52 6.63 18.24
N CYS A 318 2.78 6.21 18.31
CA CYS A 318 3.68 6.63 19.37
C CYS A 318 3.99 8.13 19.29
N ASP A 319 4.27 8.63 18.09
CA ASP A 319 4.52 10.05 17.84
C ASP A 319 3.31 10.91 18.23
N TRP A 320 2.10 10.47 17.89
CA TRP A 320 0.86 11.14 18.31
C TRP A 320 0.73 11.15 19.84
N ALA A 321 0.90 10.00 20.50
CA ALA A 321 0.71 9.90 21.95
C ALA A 321 1.71 10.73 22.74
N ILE A 322 2.94 10.86 22.28
CA ILE A 322 3.97 11.71 22.90
C ILE A 322 3.60 13.18 22.79
N ARG A 323 3.02 13.61 21.67
CA ARG A 323 2.56 14.98 21.45
C ARG A 323 1.29 15.33 22.22
N HIS A 324 0.61 14.33 22.77
CA HIS A 324 -0.67 14.45 23.47
C HIS A 324 -0.58 13.82 24.87
N LEU A 325 0.50 14.11 25.60
CA LEU A 325 0.72 13.58 26.96
C LEU A 325 -0.37 14.00 27.94
N GLU A 326 -1.13 15.06 27.65
CA GLU A 326 -2.28 15.52 28.42
C GLU A 326 -3.41 14.47 28.54
N TYR A 327 -3.49 13.52 27.60
CA TYR A 327 -4.45 12.42 27.64
C TYR A 327 -3.95 11.20 28.44
N PHE A 328 -2.69 11.23 28.87
CA PHE A 328 -2.03 10.09 29.50
C PHE A 328 -1.59 10.37 30.95
N PRO A 329 -1.50 9.35 31.82
CA PRO A 329 -1.74 7.93 31.54
C PRO A 329 -3.23 7.55 31.55
N VAL A 330 -3.58 6.56 30.74
CA VAL A 330 -4.94 6.03 30.59
C VAL A 330 -5.15 4.88 31.57
N GLU A 331 -6.22 4.95 32.38
CA GLU A 331 -6.62 3.83 33.27
C GLU A 331 -7.32 2.71 32.48
N ILE A 332 -6.65 1.57 32.34
CA ILE A 332 -7.09 0.44 31.51
C ILE A 332 -8.46 -0.10 31.92
N ASN A 333 -8.73 -0.11 33.22
CA ASN A 333 -9.98 -0.67 33.74
C ASN A 333 -11.20 0.25 33.54
N ARG A 334 -11.00 1.51 33.12
CA ARG A 334 -12.06 2.52 32.98
C ARG A 334 -12.17 3.11 31.59
N ALA A 335 -11.05 3.29 30.88
CA ALA A 335 -11.00 3.97 29.58
C ALA A 335 -11.97 3.37 28.56
N ASP A 336 -12.57 4.21 27.74
CA ASP A 336 -13.39 3.75 26.62
C ASP A 336 -12.56 3.05 25.53
N TYR A 337 -13.27 2.40 24.60
CA TYR A 337 -12.62 1.64 23.53
C TYR A 337 -11.78 2.53 22.61
N ASP A 338 -12.28 3.72 22.30
CA ASP A 338 -11.64 4.64 21.35
C ASP A 338 -10.36 5.23 21.97
N MET A 339 -10.37 5.52 23.28
CA MET A 339 -9.16 5.92 24.00
C MET A 339 -8.13 4.80 24.13
N LEU A 340 -8.56 3.55 24.33
CA LEU A 340 -7.65 2.39 24.31
C LEU A 340 -6.98 2.22 22.95
N LEU A 341 -7.67 2.53 21.85
CA LEU A 341 -7.08 2.50 20.51
C LEU A 341 -5.97 3.55 20.32
N ARG A 342 -5.97 4.62 21.07
CA ARG A 342 -4.95 5.68 21.01
C ARG A 342 -3.69 5.33 21.76
N VAL A 343 -3.76 4.40 22.71
CA VAL A 343 -2.60 3.98 23.52
C VAL A 343 -1.58 3.20 22.66
N PRO A 344 -0.31 3.63 22.58
CA PRO A 344 0.75 2.85 21.95
C PRO A 344 0.85 1.44 22.52
N GLY A 345 1.06 0.44 21.65
CA GLY A 345 1.14 -0.96 22.08
C GLY A 345 -0.21 -1.67 22.28
N ILE A 346 -1.34 -0.96 22.23
CA ILE A 346 -2.68 -1.55 22.26
C ILE A 346 -3.26 -1.56 20.84
N GLY A 347 -3.44 -2.76 20.28
CA GLY A 347 -4.10 -2.95 19.00
C GLY A 347 -5.61 -3.10 19.14
N TYR A 348 -6.35 -3.03 18.03
CA TYR A 348 -7.81 -3.17 18.02
C TYR A 348 -8.30 -4.50 18.64
N LYS A 349 -7.56 -5.60 18.40
CA LYS A 349 -7.86 -6.91 19.03
C LYS A 349 -7.64 -6.85 20.53
N SER A 350 -6.52 -6.25 20.97
CA SER A 350 -6.22 -6.12 22.40
C SER A 350 -7.20 -5.19 23.10
N ALA A 351 -7.55 -4.05 22.51
CA ALA A 351 -8.55 -3.13 23.04
C ALA A 351 -9.93 -3.82 23.22
N SER A 352 -10.38 -4.58 22.22
CA SER A 352 -11.63 -5.35 22.32
C SER A 352 -11.57 -6.40 23.44
N ARG A 353 -10.44 -7.11 23.58
CA ARG A 353 -10.24 -8.10 24.64
C ARG A 353 -10.20 -7.43 26.03
N ILE A 354 -9.55 -6.28 26.18
CA ILE A 354 -9.52 -5.49 27.42
C ILE A 354 -10.95 -5.14 27.84
N VAL A 355 -11.75 -4.54 26.94
CA VAL A 355 -13.15 -4.15 27.24
C VAL A 355 -14.00 -5.35 27.65
N LYS A 356 -13.79 -6.52 27.06
CA LYS A 356 -14.49 -7.76 27.43
C LYS A 356 -14.00 -8.29 28.80
N ALA A 357 -12.70 -8.42 28.99
CA ALA A 357 -12.11 -9.04 30.17
C ALA A 357 -12.36 -8.26 31.46
N ARG A 358 -12.27 -6.92 31.42
CA ARG A 358 -12.50 -6.07 32.60
C ARG A 358 -13.94 -6.10 33.16
N ARG A 359 -14.90 -6.66 32.40
CA ARG A 359 -16.28 -6.90 32.89
C ARG A 359 -16.33 -8.00 33.94
N HIS A 360 -15.34 -8.90 33.94
CA HIS A 360 -15.30 -10.07 34.81
C HIS A 360 -14.31 -9.94 35.95
N SER A 361 -13.22 -9.20 35.73
CA SER A 361 -12.17 -8.99 36.75
C SER A 361 -11.37 -7.74 36.45
N THR A 362 -10.82 -7.11 37.48
CA THR A 362 -9.85 -6.02 37.35
C THR A 362 -8.58 -6.53 36.68
N LEU A 363 -8.11 -5.84 35.66
CA LEU A 363 -6.92 -6.20 34.91
C LEU A 363 -5.67 -5.56 35.50
N ASP A 364 -4.62 -6.36 35.56
CA ASP A 364 -3.25 -5.95 35.89
C ASP A 364 -2.33 -6.04 34.66
N PHE A 365 -1.06 -5.66 34.79
CA PHE A 365 -0.09 -5.70 33.69
C PHE A 365 0.21 -7.13 33.21
N ALA A 366 0.11 -8.15 34.07
CA ALA A 366 0.30 -9.54 33.70
C ALA A 366 -0.86 -10.02 32.80
N ASN A 367 -2.10 -9.62 33.15
CA ASN A 367 -3.28 -9.88 32.32
C ASN A 367 -3.16 -9.18 30.96
N LEU A 368 -2.71 -7.92 30.92
CA LEU A 368 -2.52 -7.18 29.66
C LEU A 368 -1.51 -7.86 28.74
N LYS A 369 -0.42 -8.40 29.27
CA LYS A 369 0.55 -9.17 28.49
C LYS A 369 -0.08 -10.42 27.86
N LYS A 370 -0.89 -11.18 28.62
CA LYS A 370 -1.63 -12.35 28.15
C LYS A 370 -2.68 -11.98 27.08
N ILE A 371 -3.31 -10.82 27.21
CA ILE A 371 -4.27 -10.28 26.22
C ILE A 371 -3.59 -9.92 24.88
N GLY A 372 -2.27 -9.71 24.88
CA GLY A 372 -1.47 -9.36 23.69
C GLY A 372 -1.18 -7.85 23.58
N VAL A 373 -1.16 -7.12 24.70
CA VAL A 373 -0.67 -5.75 24.75
C VAL A 373 0.86 -5.75 24.68
N VAL A 374 1.42 -4.89 23.81
CA VAL A 374 2.87 -4.69 23.72
C VAL A 374 3.31 -3.76 24.84
N LEU A 375 3.54 -4.34 26.03
CA LEU A 375 3.85 -3.57 27.25
C LEU A 375 5.07 -2.66 27.10
N LYS A 376 6.12 -3.07 26.36
CA LYS A 376 7.31 -2.24 26.08
C LYS A 376 6.94 -0.85 25.54
N ARG A 377 5.81 -0.73 24.80
CA ARG A 377 5.32 0.54 24.27
C ARG A 377 4.26 1.16 25.16
N ALA A 378 3.36 0.34 25.75
CA ALA A 378 2.20 0.82 26.48
C ALA A 378 2.51 1.34 27.88
N LEU A 379 3.56 0.84 28.54
CA LEU A 379 3.85 1.10 29.96
C LEU A 379 3.99 2.58 30.33
N TYR A 380 4.38 3.44 29.38
CA TYR A 380 4.51 4.89 29.57
C TYR A 380 3.16 5.62 29.56
N PHE A 381 2.13 4.99 29.03
CA PHE A 381 0.85 5.62 28.67
C PHE A 381 -0.35 5.05 29.44
N ILE A 382 -0.15 4.08 30.33
CA ILE A 382 -1.25 3.38 31.00
C ILE A 382 -1.04 3.22 32.50
N THR A 383 -2.18 3.13 33.20
CA THR A 383 -2.27 2.67 34.60
C THR A 383 -3.20 1.45 34.67
N CYS A 384 -2.95 0.62 35.67
CA CYS A 384 -3.84 -0.45 36.13
C CYS A 384 -4.16 -0.18 37.60
N SER A 385 -5.45 0.05 37.90
CA SER A 385 -5.91 0.40 39.27
C SER A 385 -5.18 1.62 39.86
N GLY A 386 -5.00 2.65 39.01
CA GLY A 386 -4.35 3.91 39.39
C GLY A 386 -2.83 3.85 39.53
N ARG A 387 -2.20 2.73 39.18
CA ARG A 387 -0.74 2.55 39.32
C ARG A 387 -0.08 2.30 37.96
N MET A 388 1.03 2.98 37.70
CA MET A 388 1.92 2.65 36.60
C MET A 388 2.76 1.41 36.91
N MET A 389 3.19 0.67 35.87
CA MET A 389 4.05 -0.51 36.04
C MET A 389 5.39 -0.19 36.69
N TYR A 390 5.95 0.95 36.34
CA TYR A 390 7.16 1.51 36.89
C TYR A 390 6.95 3.00 37.16
N ARG A 391 7.69 3.56 38.11
CA ARG A 391 7.70 5.01 38.34
C ARG A 391 8.34 5.70 37.12
N THR A 392 7.52 6.19 36.22
CA THR A 392 7.93 6.73 34.89
C THR A 392 7.67 8.23 34.88
N LYS A 393 8.60 8.99 34.36
CA LYS A 393 8.36 10.39 34.05
C LYS A 393 7.53 10.52 32.78
N LEU A 394 6.45 11.29 32.85
CA LEU A 394 5.62 11.67 31.70
C LEU A 394 6.23 12.90 31.00
N GLU A 395 7.42 12.73 30.49
CA GLU A 395 8.19 13.76 29.77
C GLU A 395 8.50 13.23 28.37
N GLU A 396 8.31 14.07 27.37
CA GLU A 396 8.50 13.71 25.95
C GLU A 396 9.88 13.12 25.71
N ASP A 397 10.94 13.82 26.15
CA ASP A 397 12.32 13.39 25.95
C ASP A 397 12.64 12.03 26.60
N TYR A 398 12.11 11.82 27.81
CA TYR A 398 12.33 10.56 28.54
C TYR A 398 11.66 9.39 27.80
N ILE A 399 10.42 9.57 27.37
CA ILE A 399 9.65 8.53 26.68
C ILE A 399 10.27 8.24 25.32
N CYS A 400 10.63 9.27 24.54
CA CYS A 400 11.27 9.12 23.25
C CYS A 400 12.56 8.31 23.31
N ARG A 401 13.48 8.67 24.24
CA ARG A 401 14.75 7.94 24.40
C ARG A 401 14.53 6.47 24.70
N ASN A 402 13.58 6.14 25.57
CA ASN A 402 13.29 4.76 25.93
C ASN A 402 12.59 3.96 24.83
N LEU A 403 11.75 4.62 24.01
CA LEU A 403 11.06 3.97 22.89
C LEU A 403 11.98 3.76 21.68
N MET A 404 12.90 4.69 21.42
CA MET A 404 13.84 4.57 20.31
C MET A 404 14.95 3.53 20.56
N GLY A 405 15.24 3.20 21.81
CA GLY A 405 16.33 2.27 22.17
C GLY A 405 17.73 2.84 21.90
N ASP A 406 18.74 1.98 21.98
CA ASP A 406 20.12 2.39 21.70
C ASP A 406 20.29 2.93 20.27
N LYS A 407 20.97 4.08 20.13
CA LYS A 407 21.26 4.77 18.87
C LYS A 407 22.00 3.92 17.82
N THR A 408 22.43 2.73 18.17
CA THR A 408 23.12 1.78 17.27
C THR A 408 22.20 1.18 16.20
N GLN A 409 20.88 1.38 16.31
CA GLN A 409 19.89 0.87 15.35
C GLN A 409 19.33 1.94 14.40
N ILE A 410 20.12 2.94 14.05
CA ILE A 410 19.74 3.84 12.94
C ILE A 410 19.70 3.00 11.67
N PRO A 411 18.55 2.92 10.98
CA PRO A 411 18.44 2.16 9.74
C PRO A 411 19.53 2.57 8.74
N ARG A 412 20.04 1.59 7.99
CA ARG A 412 21.13 1.80 7.04
C ARG A 412 20.81 2.90 6.03
N GLU A 413 19.56 2.96 5.60
CA GLU A 413 19.03 3.95 4.65
C GLU A 413 19.17 5.39 5.16
N ILE A 414 19.02 5.62 6.47
CA ILE A 414 19.20 6.95 7.08
C ILE A 414 20.69 7.25 7.26
N ARG A 415 21.49 6.24 7.58
CA ARG A 415 22.94 6.38 7.79
C ARG A 415 23.67 6.75 6.51
N GLU A 416 23.21 6.21 5.37
CA GLU A 416 23.83 6.37 4.05
C GLU A 416 23.21 7.52 3.24
N SER A 417 22.04 8.04 3.63
CA SER A 417 21.30 9.06 2.85
C SER A 417 21.90 10.47 2.89
N GLY A 418 22.83 10.74 3.80
CA GLY A 418 23.35 12.11 3.99
C GLY A 418 22.29 13.14 4.45
N TYR A 419 21.01 12.76 4.52
CA TYR A 419 19.94 13.57 5.07
C TYR A 419 20.06 13.58 6.58
N LYS A 420 20.52 14.68 7.15
CA LYS A 420 20.25 15.01 8.55
C LYS A 420 18.76 15.41 8.63
N GLN A 421 17.88 14.47 8.85
CA GLN A 421 16.58 14.84 9.40
C GLN A 421 16.87 15.34 10.82
N LEU A 422 16.56 16.60 11.05
CA LEU A 422 16.63 17.19 12.40
C LEU A 422 15.74 16.34 13.30
N SER A 423 16.34 15.73 14.31
CA SER A 423 15.62 15.10 15.42
C SER A 423 14.86 16.18 16.16
N LEU A 424 13.79 15.85 16.84
CA LEU A 424 13.13 16.74 17.82
C LEU A 424 14.13 17.38 18.82
N PHE A 425 15.33 16.82 18.93
CA PHE A 425 16.41 17.26 19.81
C PHE A 425 17.49 18.10 19.13
N ASP A 426 17.43 18.29 17.80
CA ASP A 426 18.44 19.04 17.04
C ASP A 426 18.20 20.55 16.99
N THR A 427 17.08 21.03 17.55
CA THR A 427 16.73 22.46 17.62
C THR A 427 17.70 23.30 18.46
N GLN A 428 18.55 22.66 19.28
CA GLN A 428 19.57 23.38 20.08
C GLN A 428 20.94 23.49 19.39
N LEU A 429 21.16 22.79 18.26
CA LEU A 429 22.49 22.80 17.59
C LEU A 429 22.54 23.66 16.32
N SER A 430 21.43 24.24 15.87
CA SER A 430 21.39 24.96 14.58
C SER A 430 21.61 26.47 14.68
N THR A 431 21.75 27.05 15.87
CA THR A 431 22.01 28.48 16.05
C THR A 431 23.50 28.85 16.04
N GLU A 432 24.41 27.92 16.23
CA GLU A 432 25.86 28.20 16.21
C GLU A 432 26.56 27.93 14.88
N GLY A 433 25.90 27.25 13.91
CA GLY A 433 26.48 26.91 12.59
C GLY A 433 26.24 27.94 11.49
N LEU A 434 25.43 28.97 11.71
CA LEU A 434 25.04 29.96 10.69
C LEU A 434 25.81 31.31 10.78
N LEU A 435 26.83 31.41 11.62
CA LEU A 435 27.65 32.64 11.77
C LEU A 435 29.10 32.50 11.30
N LEU A 436 29.47 31.45 10.59
CA LEU A 436 30.81 31.33 9.98
C LEU A 436 30.71 30.69 8.60
N SER A 437 30.27 31.49 7.61
CA SER A 437 30.81 31.48 6.20
C SER A 437 30.15 32.60 5.44
#